data_2b4bf30473cf491154c918dff8933a32
#
_entry.id   2b4bf30473cf491154c918dff8933a32
#
_cell.length_a   1.000
_cell.length_b   1.000
_cell.length_c   1.000
_cell.angle_alpha   90.00
_cell.angle_beta   90.00
_cell.angle_gamma   90.00
#
_symmetry.space_group_name_H-M   'P 1'
#
loop_
_entity.id
_entity.type
_entity.pdbx_description
1 polymer ?
#
loop_
_entity_poly.entity_id
_entity_poly.type
_entity_poly.pdbx_seq_one_letter_code
_entity_poly.pdbx_strand_id
1 'polypeptide(L)'
;MTSIIKDKVRELWDKFWSGGISNPLNAIEQITYLLFIKQIDKHDREQKRNADFLGTAYESIFSGEFRLPGAKEGIDKEELRWSNFSKKPADQMYNLVQTQVFPFIKQLGGKNSFFTKHMQNAALMIPSSRLLTEAIKKVDEIYLELDKEARFIDAQGDLYEYLLKELSTAGKMGQFRTPPHIIELIVELVAPKLGHKIADPACGTAGFLLGAYKYIQTQYTSPKEKQIDENGFLRGSLADLLVEDSMRKLLAEETFHGFDIDPTMIRIGLMNLMMHGITQPKIDYADTLSKNYNEDNKYDVVLANPPFTGSIDKGFLNDTFTISTTKSELLFVERIYKMLRIGGTAGVVVPQGVLFGTTNAFKDLRKILIENCELRAVVTMPSGVFKPYAG
;
A
#
# COMPACT_ATOMS: atom_id res chain seq x y z
N MET A 1 9.79 16.45 2.26
CA MET A 1 8.62 16.94 3.05
C MET A 1 9.10 17.89 4.15
N THR A 2 8.57 19.11 4.20
CA THR A 2 8.97 20.16 5.16
C THR A 2 8.60 19.83 6.61
N SER A 3 9.26 20.51 7.57
CA SER A 3 8.94 20.39 9.00
C SER A 3 7.49 20.78 9.29
N ILE A 4 6.96 21.78 8.58
CA ILE A 4 5.58 22.29 8.75
C ILE A 4 4.54 21.17 8.48
N ILE A 5 4.70 20.42 7.39
CA ILE A 5 3.80 19.31 7.06
C ILE A 5 3.91 18.20 8.11
N LYS A 6 5.14 17.89 8.54
CA LYS A 6 5.40 16.89 9.59
C LYS A 6 4.70 17.25 10.91
N ASP A 7 4.77 18.49 11.31
CA ASP A 7 4.12 18.97 12.54
C ASP A 7 2.58 18.90 12.42
N LYS A 8 2.01 19.30 11.26
CA LYS A 8 0.56 19.18 11.02
C LYS A 8 0.07 17.72 11.02
N VAL A 9 0.87 16.79 10.53
CA VAL A 9 0.56 15.35 10.58
C VAL A 9 0.56 14.85 12.04
N ARG A 10 1.52 15.28 12.87
CA ARG A 10 1.54 14.96 14.30
C ARG A 10 0.33 15.54 15.03
N GLU A 11 -0.02 16.80 14.75
CA GLU A 11 -1.22 17.41 15.33
C GLU A 11 -2.51 16.68 14.93
N LEU A 12 -2.61 16.21 13.68
CA LEU A 12 -3.74 15.37 13.25
C LEU A 12 -3.80 14.07 14.05
N TRP A 13 -2.65 13.43 14.24
CA TRP A 13 -2.52 12.23 15.07
C TRP A 13 -2.98 12.46 16.51
N ASP A 14 -2.49 13.53 17.15
CA ASP A 14 -2.80 13.85 18.54
C ASP A 14 -4.30 14.12 18.74
N LYS A 15 -4.98 14.68 17.72
CA LYS A 15 -6.44 14.85 17.74
C LYS A 15 -7.19 13.52 17.75
N PHE A 16 -6.76 12.53 16.97
CA PHE A 16 -7.37 11.21 16.99
C PHE A 16 -7.16 10.51 18.33
N TRP A 17 -5.94 10.61 18.87
CA TRP A 17 -5.62 10.05 20.17
C TRP A 17 -6.44 10.66 21.30
N SER A 18 -6.44 11.98 21.41
CA SER A 18 -7.22 12.72 22.41
C SER A 18 -8.73 12.65 22.18
N GLY A 19 -9.17 12.43 20.97
CA GLY A 19 -10.56 12.26 20.56
C GLY A 19 -11.18 10.87 20.82
N GLY A 20 -10.42 9.96 21.48
CA GLY A 20 -10.93 8.65 21.92
C GLY A 20 -10.57 7.47 21.02
N ILE A 21 -9.76 7.66 19.98
CA ILE A 21 -9.24 6.55 19.16
C ILE A 21 -7.83 6.20 19.66
N SER A 22 -7.79 5.41 20.73
CA SER A 22 -6.54 5.05 21.42
C SER A 22 -5.77 3.89 20.80
N ASN A 23 -6.38 3.12 19.90
CA ASN A 23 -5.67 2.09 19.14
C ASN A 23 -4.95 2.76 17.95
N PRO A 24 -3.62 2.71 17.88
CA PRO A 24 -2.85 3.34 16.80
C PRO A 24 -3.25 2.85 15.42
N LEU A 25 -3.50 1.57 15.26
CA LEU A 25 -3.88 0.98 13.97
C LEU A 25 -5.23 1.51 13.48
N ASN A 26 -6.20 1.64 14.40
CA ASN A 26 -7.50 2.24 14.08
C ASN A 26 -7.34 3.73 13.71
N ALA A 27 -6.53 4.49 14.45
CA ALA A 27 -6.30 5.90 14.14
C ALA A 27 -5.70 6.07 12.74
N ILE A 28 -4.71 5.25 12.39
CA ILE A 28 -4.11 5.21 11.04
C ILE A 28 -5.16 4.95 9.98
N GLU A 29 -5.94 3.91 10.18
CA GLU A 29 -6.96 3.51 9.23
C GLU A 29 -7.97 4.64 9.00
N GLN A 30 -8.43 5.31 10.06
CA GLN A 30 -9.35 6.44 9.95
C GLN A 30 -8.72 7.65 9.25
N ILE A 31 -7.49 8.00 9.59
CA ILE A 31 -6.74 9.08 8.92
C ILE A 31 -6.57 8.72 7.44
N THR A 32 -6.22 7.48 7.14
CA THR A 32 -6.08 6.99 5.77
C THR A 32 -7.38 7.16 4.97
N TYR A 33 -8.54 6.84 5.55
CA TYR A 33 -9.82 7.08 4.89
C TYR A 33 -10.02 8.54 4.53
N LEU A 34 -9.74 9.47 5.45
CA LEU A 34 -9.90 10.89 5.17
C LEU A 34 -8.94 11.38 4.08
N LEU A 35 -7.68 10.98 4.12
CA LEU A 35 -6.70 11.33 3.09
C LEU A 35 -7.10 10.75 1.72
N PHE A 36 -7.56 9.51 1.70
CA PHE A 36 -8.02 8.84 0.49
C PHE A 36 -9.24 9.56 -0.14
N ILE A 37 -10.24 9.92 0.66
CA ILE A 37 -11.42 10.68 0.20
C ILE A 37 -11.00 12.03 -0.37
N LYS A 38 -10.11 12.75 0.32
CA LYS A 38 -9.58 14.05 -0.14
C LYS A 38 -8.84 13.91 -1.46
N GLN A 39 -7.99 12.88 -1.56
CA GLN A 39 -7.17 12.63 -2.75
C GLN A 39 -8.03 12.29 -3.97
N ILE A 40 -9.05 11.46 -3.81
CA ILE A 40 -9.94 11.09 -4.90
C ILE A 40 -10.69 12.32 -5.46
N ASP A 41 -11.23 13.17 -4.59
CA ASP A 41 -11.89 14.41 -5.05
C ASP A 41 -10.91 15.32 -5.81
N LYS A 42 -9.68 15.48 -5.29
CA LYS A 42 -8.67 16.29 -5.95
C LYS A 42 -8.29 15.71 -7.32
N HIS A 43 -7.99 14.42 -7.38
CA HIS A 43 -7.61 13.73 -8.62
C HIS A 43 -8.70 13.79 -9.67
N ASP A 44 -9.96 13.52 -9.32
CA ASP A 44 -11.09 13.58 -10.23
C ASP A 44 -11.26 14.99 -10.84
N ARG A 45 -11.13 16.05 -10.01
CA ARG A 45 -11.19 17.44 -10.50
C ARG A 45 -10.02 17.81 -11.41
N GLU A 46 -8.81 17.28 -11.13
CA GLU A 46 -7.64 17.49 -11.98
C GLU A 46 -7.82 16.79 -13.34
N GLN A 47 -8.29 15.54 -13.34
CA GLN A 47 -8.57 14.80 -14.56
C GLN A 47 -9.65 15.49 -15.41
N LYS A 48 -10.73 15.94 -14.79
CA LYS A 48 -11.78 16.70 -15.48
C LYS A 48 -11.24 17.98 -16.13
N ARG A 49 -10.46 18.77 -15.39
CA ARG A 49 -9.84 20.00 -15.90
C ARG A 49 -8.88 19.72 -17.06
N ASN A 50 -8.09 18.65 -16.97
CA ASN A 50 -7.18 18.26 -18.05
C ASN A 50 -7.94 17.80 -19.29
N ALA A 51 -9.02 17.05 -19.13
CA ALA A 51 -9.88 16.63 -20.24
C ALA A 51 -10.56 17.83 -20.91
N ASP A 52 -11.09 18.77 -20.13
CA ASP A 52 -11.67 20.02 -20.64
C ASP A 52 -10.64 20.84 -21.44
N PHE A 53 -9.40 20.93 -20.95
CA PHE A 53 -8.31 21.62 -21.64
C PHE A 53 -7.90 20.95 -22.95
N LEU A 54 -7.89 19.61 -22.98
CA LEU A 54 -7.54 18.81 -24.15
C LEU A 54 -8.71 18.59 -25.11
N GLY A 55 -9.94 18.99 -24.74
CA GLY A 55 -11.15 18.73 -25.53
C GLY A 55 -11.54 17.26 -25.58
N THR A 56 -11.14 16.45 -24.60
CA THR A 56 -11.44 15.03 -24.49
C THR A 56 -12.59 14.76 -23.51
N ALA A 57 -13.33 13.65 -23.71
CA ALA A 57 -14.37 13.25 -22.77
C ALA A 57 -13.76 12.66 -21.49
N TYR A 58 -14.31 13.06 -20.34
CA TYR A 58 -13.99 12.47 -19.04
C TYR A 58 -15.27 12.25 -18.25
N GLU A 59 -15.48 11.02 -17.79
CA GLU A 59 -16.59 10.67 -16.91
C GLU A 59 -16.10 10.69 -15.46
N SER A 60 -16.59 11.68 -14.70
CA SER A 60 -16.26 11.82 -13.27
C SER A 60 -16.87 10.69 -12.48
N ILE A 61 -16.12 10.17 -11.49
CA ILE A 61 -16.63 9.19 -10.51
C ILE A 61 -17.76 9.78 -9.66
N PHE A 62 -17.83 11.11 -9.55
CA PHE A 62 -18.89 11.84 -8.86
C PHE A 62 -20.05 12.27 -9.78
N SER A 63 -20.15 11.74 -11.00
CA SER A 63 -21.27 11.98 -11.91
C SER A 63 -22.46 11.09 -11.56
N GLY A 64 -23.66 11.65 -11.62
CA GLY A 64 -24.93 10.94 -11.39
C GLY A 64 -25.28 10.71 -9.92
N GLU A 65 -26.23 9.81 -9.68
CA GLU A 65 -26.74 9.50 -8.34
C GLU A 65 -26.05 8.30 -7.69
N PHE A 66 -25.84 8.38 -6.39
CA PHE A 66 -25.48 7.26 -5.53
C PHE A 66 -26.70 6.80 -4.74
N ARG A 67 -26.95 5.50 -4.72
CA ARG A 67 -28.06 4.91 -4.00
C ARG A 67 -27.62 3.72 -3.16
N LEU A 68 -27.93 3.78 -1.88
CA LEU A 68 -27.71 2.65 -0.98
C LEU A 68 -28.65 1.48 -1.31
N PRO A 69 -28.24 0.23 -1.10
CA PRO A 69 -29.12 -0.92 -1.25
C PRO A 69 -30.38 -0.77 -0.40
N GLY A 70 -31.54 -0.86 -1.05
CA GLY A 70 -32.85 -0.72 -0.39
C GLY A 70 -33.36 0.71 -0.13
N ALA A 71 -32.55 1.74 -0.45
CA ALA A 71 -32.99 3.13 -0.36
C ALA A 71 -33.99 3.49 -1.49
N LYS A 72 -35.04 4.26 -1.18
CA LYS A 72 -36.00 4.76 -2.17
C LYS A 72 -35.43 5.91 -2.99
N GLU A 73 -34.63 6.77 -2.36
CA GLU A 73 -34.05 7.97 -2.96
C GLU A 73 -32.55 7.84 -3.05
N GLY A 74 -31.97 8.39 -4.12
CA GLY A 74 -30.53 8.54 -4.30
C GLY A 74 -30.06 9.93 -3.85
N ILE A 75 -28.75 10.10 -3.74
CA ILE A 75 -28.11 11.38 -3.52
C ILE A 75 -27.21 11.71 -4.72
N ASP A 76 -27.19 12.97 -5.14
CA ASP A 76 -26.25 13.42 -6.15
C ASP A 76 -24.81 13.17 -5.65
N LYS A 77 -24.02 12.46 -6.42
CA LYS A 77 -22.62 12.16 -6.06
C LYS A 77 -21.76 13.42 -5.88
N GLU A 78 -22.11 14.53 -6.53
CA GLU A 78 -21.42 15.82 -6.31
C GLU A 78 -21.49 16.27 -4.85
N GLU A 79 -22.60 15.96 -4.13
CA GLU A 79 -22.71 16.25 -2.69
C GLU A 79 -21.71 15.44 -1.84
N LEU A 80 -21.23 14.31 -2.35
CA LEU A 80 -20.30 13.40 -1.67
C LEU A 80 -18.82 13.79 -1.86
N ARG A 81 -18.54 14.81 -2.65
CA ARG A 81 -17.19 15.36 -2.82
C ARG A 81 -16.70 15.97 -1.52
N TRP A 82 -15.41 15.77 -1.23
CA TRP A 82 -14.75 16.46 -0.12
C TRP A 82 -14.96 17.96 -0.17
N SER A 83 -14.77 18.57 -1.34
CA SER A 83 -14.91 20.01 -1.57
C SER A 83 -16.32 20.56 -1.28
N ASN A 84 -17.33 19.71 -1.27
CA ASN A 84 -18.72 20.08 -0.99
C ASN A 84 -19.12 19.73 0.45
N PHE A 85 -18.93 18.50 0.91
CA PHE A 85 -19.39 18.13 2.24
C PHE A 85 -18.57 18.79 3.37
N SER A 86 -17.28 19.08 3.16
CA SER A 86 -16.43 19.69 4.17
C SER A 86 -16.85 21.11 4.59
N LYS A 87 -17.73 21.74 3.80
CA LYS A 87 -18.26 23.09 4.07
C LYS A 87 -19.59 23.07 4.83
N LYS A 88 -20.18 21.89 5.04
CA LYS A 88 -21.47 21.75 5.73
C LYS A 88 -21.31 21.95 7.24
N PRO A 89 -22.37 22.34 7.97
CA PRO A 89 -22.37 22.36 9.43
C PRO A 89 -21.94 21.00 10.01
N ALA A 90 -21.24 21.00 11.16
CA ALA A 90 -20.58 19.85 11.75
C ALA A 90 -21.44 18.59 11.82
N ASP A 91 -22.68 18.69 12.32
CA ASP A 91 -23.56 17.54 12.48
C ASP A 91 -24.13 17.04 11.15
N GLN A 92 -24.41 17.94 10.21
CA GLN A 92 -24.85 17.56 8.86
C GLN A 92 -23.70 16.86 8.11
N MET A 93 -22.50 17.41 8.20
CA MET A 93 -21.28 16.83 7.62
C MET A 93 -21.01 15.43 8.20
N TYR A 94 -21.07 15.29 9.52
CA TYR A 94 -20.86 14.03 10.21
C TYR A 94 -21.86 12.96 9.75
N ASN A 95 -23.16 13.31 9.75
CA ASN A 95 -24.20 12.40 9.29
C ASN A 95 -24.00 12.00 7.82
N LEU A 96 -23.73 12.98 6.93
CA LEU A 96 -23.50 12.72 5.52
C LEU A 96 -22.29 11.81 5.29
N VAL A 97 -21.17 12.07 6.00
CA VAL A 97 -19.96 11.25 5.86
C VAL A 97 -20.21 9.82 6.33
N GLN A 98 -20.88 9.63 7.46
CA GLN A 98 -21.21 8.30 7.99
C GLN A 98 -22.16 7.52 7.10
N THR A 99 -23.23 8.18 6.60
CA THR A 99 -24.35 7.48 5.97
C THR A 99 -24.27 7.43 4.46
N GLN A 100 -23.50 8.29 3.81
CA GLN A 100 -23.46 8.40 2.35
C GLN A 100 -22.04 8.40 1.78
N VAL A 101 -21.14 9.30 2.25
CA VAL A 101 -19.79 9.43 1.68
C VAL A 101 -18.98 8.14 1.89
N PHE A 102 -18.91 7.64 3.12
CA PHE A 102 -18.13 6.44 3.40
C PHE A 102 -18.70 5.19 2.71
N PRO A 103 -20.01 4.93 2.69
CA PRO A 103 -20.61 3.89 1.86
C PRO A 103 -20.34 4.02 0.36
N PHE A 104 -20.34 5.24 -0.19
CA PHE A 104 -19.96 5.49 -1.58
C PHE A 104 -18.51 5.11 -1.84
N ILE A 105 -17.59 5.57 -1.01
CA ILE A 105 -16.15 5.26 -1.12
C ILE A 105 -15.87 3.76 -1.12
N LYS A 106 -16.60 2.99 -0.30
CA LYS A 106 -16.46 1.52 -0.24
C LYS A 106 -16.73 0.82 -1.57
N GLN A 107 -17.37 1.46 -2.53
CA GLN A 107 -17.78 0.89 -3.81
C GLN A 107 -16.97 1.42 -5.01
N LEU A 108 -15.99 2.29 -4.81
CA LEU A 108 -15.25 2.97 -5.89
C LEU A 108 -14.53 2.03 -6.85
N GLY A 109 -14.08 0.89 -6.40
CA GLY A 109 -13.39 -0.08 -7.26
C GLY A 109 -14.31 -0.90 -8.17
N GLY A 110 -15.64 -0.69 -8.08
CA GLY A 110 -16.62 -1.55 -8.75
C GLY A 110 -16.88 -2.87 -8.01
N LYS A 111 -17.97 -3.56 -8.34
CA LYS A 111 -18.49 -4.72 -7.57
C LYS A 111 -17.48 -5.88 -7.40
N ASN A 112 -16.60 -6.08 -8.36
CA ASN A 112 -15.69 -7.23 -8.40
C ASN A 112 -14.24 -6.87 -8.03
N SER A 113 -13.96 -5.63 -7.61
CA SER A 113 -12.60 -5.24 -7.24
C SER A 113 -12.21 -5.76 -5.86
N PHE A 114 -10.92 -6.00 -5.67
CA PHE A 114 -10.37 -6.33 -4.35
C PHE A 114 -10.63 -5.20 -3.35
N PHE A 115 -10.54 -3.95 -3.79
CA PHE A 115 -10.85 -2.80 -2.95
C PHE A 115 -12.27 -2.88 -2.38
N THR A 116 -13.29 -3.01 -3.24
CA THR A 116 -14.69 -3.09 -2.79
C THR A 116 -14.91 -4.30 -1.89
N LYS A 117 -14.35 -5.47 -2.23
CA LYS A 117 -14.42 -6.69 -1.40
C LYS A 117 -13.92 -6.44 0.02
N HIS A 118 -12.74 -5.87 0.18
CA HIS A 118 -12.12 -5.67 1.49
C HIS A 118 -12.65 -4.45 2.25
N MET A 119 -13.20 -3.47 1.54
CA MET A 119 -13.86 -2.32 2.17
C MET A 119 -15.27 -2.63 2.70
N GLN A 120 -15.91 -3.75 2.34
CA GLN A 120 -17.26 -4.07 2.80
C GLN A 120 -17.39 -4.01 4.33
N ASN A 121 -16.41 -4.59 5.04
CA ASN A 121 -16.38 -4.63 6.50
C ASN A 121 -15.66 -3.44 7.15
N ALA A 122 -15.24 -2.46 6.36
CA ALA A 122 -14.63 -1.24 6.89
C ALA A 122 -15.69 -0.39 7.63
N ALA A 123 -15.29 0.21 8.76
CA ALA A 123 -16.12 1.09 9.55
C ALA A 123 -15.45 2.44 9.75
N LEU A 124 -16.24 3.52 9.61
CA LEU A 124 -15.80 4.84 10.03
C LEU A 124 -16.00 4.95 11.55
N MET A 125 -14.89 4.90 12.29
CA MET A 125 -14.90 4.82 13.77
C MET A 125 -14.73 6.18 14.45
N ILE A 126 -14.81 7.30 13.71
CA ILE A 126 -14.70 8.66 14.26
C ILE A 126 -15.95 8.91 15.15
N PRO A 127 -15.78 9.15 16.48
CA PRO A 127 -16.90 9.05 17.41
C PRO A 127 -17.77 10.31 17.50
N SER A 128 -17.35 11.44 16.93
CA SER A 128 -18.08 12.69 17.06
C SER A 128 -17.93 13.63 15.87
N SER A 129 -18.93 14.47 15.65
CA SER A 129 -18.92 15.54 14.66
C SER A 129 -17.78 16.55 14.90
N ARG A 130 -17.45 16.80 16.16
CA ARG A 130 -16.32 17.67 16.54
C ARG A 130 -14.99 17.11 16.04
N LEU A 131 -14.68 15.84 16.35
CA LEU A 131 -13.42 15.21 15.92
C LEU A 131 -13.33 15.16 14.41
N LEU A 132 -14.41 14.80 13.71
CA LEU A 132 -14.43 14.78 12.25
C LEU A 132 -14.15 16.18 11.67
N THR A 133 -14.78 17.23 12.21
CA THR A 133 -14.57 18.60 11.75
C THR A 133 -13.11 19.05 11.94
N GLU A 134 -12.53 18.77 13.11
CA GLU A 134 -11.14 19.10 13.40
C GLU A 134 -10.17 18.31 12.49
N ALA A 135 -10.45 17.05 12.22
CA ALA A 135 -9.66 16.21 11.34
C ALA A 135 -9.73 16.70 9.88
N ILE A 136 -10.93 17.00 9.36
CA ILE A 136 -11.12 17.55 8.01
C ILE A 136 -10.35 18.85 7.84
N LYS A 137 -10.49 19.77 8.80
CA LYS A 137 -9.75 21.04 8.78
C LYS A 137 -8.23 20.80 8.73
N LYS A 138 -7.73 19.87 9.54
CA LYS A 138 -6.29 19.55 9.58
C LYS A 138 -5.80 18.91 8.28
N VAL A 139 -6.59 18.02 7.67
CA VAL A 139 -6.30 17.46 6.34
C VAL A 139 -6.26 18.56 5.29
N ASP A 140 -7.21 19.50 5.29
CA ASP A 140 -7.18 20.64 4.36
C ASP A 140 -5.93 21.52 4.54
N GLU A 141 -5.51 21.80 5.80
CA GLU A 141 -4.28 22.53 6.09
C GLU A 141 -3.03 21.81 5.56
N ILE A 142 -2.97 20.47 5.69
CA ILE A 142 -1.87 19.66 5.16
C ILE A 142 -1.80 19.76 3.64
N TYR A 143 -2.93 19.60 2.95
CA TYR A 143 -2.98 19.68 1.49
C TYR A 143 -2.66 21.07 0.95
N LEU A 144 -3.03 22.14 1.67
CA LEU A 144 -2.63 23.50 1.33
C LEU A 144 -1.11 23.71 1.39
N GLU A 145 -0.42 23.11 2.36
CA GLU A 145 1.05 23.17 2.43
C GLU A 145 1.70 22.33 1.32
N LEU A 146 1.16 21.14 1.04
CA LEU A 146 1.62 20.29 -0.07
C LEU A 146 1.52 21.03 -1.41
N ASP A 147 0.42 21.73 -1.66
CA ASP A 147 0.23 22.46 -2.92
C ASP A 147 1.23 23.62 -3.08
N LYS A 148 1.75 24.19 -1.98
CA LYS A 148 2.83 25.20 -2.01
C LYS A 148 4.19 24.59 -2.34
N GLU A 149 4.44 23.34 -1.92
CA GLU A 149 5.66 22.61 -2.22
C GLU A 149 5.66 21.98 -3.63
N ALA A 150 4.60 22.16 -4.41
CA ALA A 150 4.28 21.47 -5.66
C ALA A 150 5.29 21.60 -6.83
N ARG A 151 6.58 21.50 -6.53
CA ARG A 151 7.63 21.15 -7.51
C ARG A 151 7.80 19.64 -7.70
N PHE A 152 7.12 18.80 -6.92
CA PHE A 152 7.24 17.35 -6.92
C PHE A 152 5.90 16.68 -7.21
N ILE A 153 5.83 15.92 -8.28
CA ILE A 153 4.63 15.31 -8.85
C ILE A 153 3.98 14.28 -7.93
N ASP A 154 4.71 13.71 -6.94
CA ASP A 154 4.22 12.68 -6.02
C ASP A 154 4.14 13.13 -4.54
N ALA A 155 4.06 14.44 -4.28
CA ALA A 155 4.02 14.97 -2.90
C ALA A 155 2.87 14.40 -2.04
N GLN A 156 1.82 13.90 -2.66
CA GLN A 156 0.65 13.34 -1.98
C GLN A 156 0.85 11.88 -1.58
N GLY A 157 1.47 11.08 -2.44
CA GLY A 157 1.90 9.74 -2.10
C GLY A 157 2.96 9.76 -1.00
N ASP A 158 3.90 10.71 -1.08
CA ASP A 158 4.93 10.91 -0.06
C ASP A 158 4.35 11.30 1.31
N LEU A 159 3.24 12.05 1.34
CA LEU A 159 2.51 12.35 2.59
C LEU A 159 2.02 11.06 3.26
N TYR A 160 1.41 10.18 2.47
CA TYR A 160 0.87 8.93 2.98
C TYR A 160 1.99 8.00 3.48
N GLU A 161 3.06 7.90 2.71
CA GLU A 161 4.26 7.16 3.10
C GLU A 161 4.89 7.72 4.39
N TYR A 162 4.94 9.05 4.53
CA TYR A 162 5.41 9.70 5.74
C TYR A 162 4.51 9.37 6.95
N LEU A 163 3.19 9.45 6.78
CA LEU A 163 2.23 9.10 7.82
C LEU A 163 2.42 7.66 8.29
N LEU A 164 2.54 6.72 7.36
CA LEU A 164 2.81 5.31 7.68
C LEU A 164 4.17 5.12 8.38
N LYS A 165 5.20 5.92 8.02
CA LYS A 165 6.52 5.90 8.67
C LYS A 165 6.47 6.41 10.12
N GLU A 166 5.86 7.56 10.37
CA GLU A 166 5.74 8.13 11.73
C GLU A 166 5.05 7.16 12.69
N LEU A 167 4.08 6.42 12.19
CA LEU A 167 3.30 5.46 12.95
C LEU A 167 4.10 4.19 13.28
N SER A 168 4.96 3.76 12.39
CA SER A 168 5.86 2.62 12.64
C SER A 168 6.92 2.97 13.69
N THR A 169 7.47 4.20 13.66
CA THR A 169 8.48 4.68 14.63
C THR A 169 7.93 4.88 16.04
N ALA A 170 6.64 5.16 16.18
CA ALA A 170 6.02 5.28 17.51
C ALA A 170 5.94 3.96 18.30
N GLY A 171 6.46 2.86 17.78
CA GLY A 171 6.46 1.54 18.44
C GLY A 171 5.07 0.96 18.70
N LYS A 172 4.05 1.58 18.12
CA LYS A 172 2.64 1.34 18.39
C LYS A 172 1.97 0.40 17.38
N MET A 173 2.64 0.16 16.25
CA MET A 173 2.28 -0.91 15.33
C MET A 173 3.20 -2.10 15.60
N GLY A 174 2.66 -3.20 16.06
CA GLY A 174 3.39 -4.46 16.22
C GLY A 174 3.80 -5.11 14.90
N GLN A 175 3.75 -4.37 13.80
CA GLN A 175 4.07 -4.84 12.45
C GLN A 175 5.25 -4.06 11.87
N PHE A 176 6.19 -4.82 11.34
CA PHE A 176 7.44 -4.34 10.76
C PHE A 176 7.18 -3.66 9.41
N ARG A 177 7.45 -2.36 9.33
CA ARG A 177 7.53 -1.71 8.03
C ARG A 177 8.98 -1.65 7.58
N THR A 178 9.26 -2.16 6.40
CA THR A 178 10.59 -2.07 5.80
C THR A 178 10.92 -0.59 5.52
N PRO A 179 12.09 -0.09 5.98
CA PRO A 179 12.51 1.28 5.66
C PRO A 179 12.55 1.52 4.14
N PRO A 180 12.10 2.71 3.65
CA PRO A 180 12.02 3.00 2.23
C PRO A 180 13.34 2.76 1.47
N HIS A 181 14.48 3.20 1.99
CA HIS A 181 15.78 3.00 1.36
C HIS A 181 16.19 1.52 1.23
N ILE A 182 15.66 0.64 2.10
CA ILE A 182 15.89 -0.82 1.98
C ILE A 182 14.99 -1.41 0.90
N ILE A 183 13.73 -0.96 0.82
CA ILE A 183 12.83 -1.34 -0.29
C ILE A 183 13.47 -0.95 -1.62
N GLU A 184 13.94 0.29 -1.72
CA GLU A 184 14.59 0.84 -2.91
C GLU A 184 15.82 0.04 -3.31
N LEU A 185 16.72 -0.26 -2.36
CA LEU A 185 17.91 -1.09 -2.60
C LEU A 185 17.53 -2.46 -3.17
N ILE A 186 16.55 -3.14 -2.55
CA ILE A 186 16.14 -4.48 -2.98
C ILE A 186 15.50 -4.42 -4.38
N VAL A 187 14.66 -3.43 -4.63
CA VAL A 187 13.99 -3.24 -5.93
C VAL A 187 15.01 -2.93 -7.03
N GLU A 188 16.01 -2.08 -6.79
CA GLU A 188 17.08 -1.80 -7.73
C GLU A 188 17.91 -3.06 -8.07
N LEU A 189 18.21 -3.90 -7.06
CA LEU A 189 18.96 -5.15 -7.27
C LEU A 189 18.14 -6.19 -8.04
N VAL A 190 16.82 -6.26 -7.82
CA VAL A 190 15.92 -7.20 -8.52
C VAL A 190 15.55 -6.71 -9.90
N ALA A 191 15.49 -5.40 -10.11
CA ALA A 191 15.18 -4.73 -11.37
C ALA A 191 13.91 -5.26 -12.06
N PRO A 192 12.73 -5.14 -11.43
CA PRO A 192 11.48 -5.61 -12.03
C PRO A 192 11.15 -4.85 -13.32
N LYS A 193 10.47 -5.53 -14.26
CA LYS A 193 10.17 -4.97 -15.59
C LYS A 193 8.66 -4.87 -15.79
N LEU A 194 8.25 -3.97 -16.67
CA LEU A 194 6.88 -3.94 -17.17
C LEU A 194 6.54 -5.31 -17.81
N GLY A 195 5.35 -5.82 -17.50
CA GLY A 195 4.92 -7.15 -17.93
C GLY A 195 5.25 -8.28 -16.95
N HIS A 196 6.11 -8.03 -15.96
CA HIS A 196 6.30 -8.97 -14.87
C HIS A 196 5.07 -9.01 -13.95
N LYS A 197 4.71 -10.21 -13.48
CA LYS A 197 3.81 -10.38 -12.35
C LYS A 197 4.64 -10.32 -11.07
N ILE A 198 4.39 -9.33 -10.24
CA ILE A 198 5.17 -9.03 -9.03
C ILE A 198 4.31 -9.34 -7.82
N ALA A 199 4.82 -10.16 -6.89
CA ALA A 199 4.08 -10.54 -5.69
C ALA A 199 4.82 -10.19 -4.40
N ASP A 200 4.01 -9.98 -3.34
CA ASP A 200 4.47 -9.93 -1.95
C ASP A 200 3.56 -10.82 -1.08
N PRO A 201 4.07 -11.94 -0.55
CA PRO A 201 3.29 -12.90 0.25
C PRO A 201 2.92 -12.44 1.67
N ALA A 202 3.43 -11.30 2.12
CA ALA A 202 3.16 -10.69 3.42
C ALA A 202 3.24 -9.15 3.30
N CYS A 203 2.38 -8.59 2.45
CA CYS A 203 2.58 -7.27 1.87
C CYS A 203 2.38 -6.09 2.84
N GLY A 204 1.70 -6.28 3.97
CA GLY A 204 1.42 -5.22 4.91
C GLY A 204 0.78 -4.01 4.23
N THR A 205 1.44 -2.87 4.31
CA THR A 205 1.02 -1.62 3.66
C THR A 205 1.38 -1.52 2.17
N ALA A 206 1.80 -2.62 1.55
CA ALA A 206 2.19 -2.74 0.15
C ALA A 206 3.46 -1.95 -0.24
N GLY A 207 4.38 -1.73 0.71
CA GLY A 207 5.59 -0.93 0.48
C GLY A 207 6.49 -1.48 -0.64
N PHE A 208 6.71 -2.80 -0.72
CA PHE A 208 7.50 -3.41 -1.80
C PHE A 208 6.82 -3.31 -3.16
N LEU A 209 5.51 -3.50 -3.22
CA LEU A 209 4.73 -3.37 -4.46
C LEU A 209 4.79 -1.94 -4.97
N LEU A 210 4.66 -0.96 -4.07
CA LEU A 210 4.81 0.46 -4.38
C LEU A 210 6.24 0.79 -4.85
N GLY A 211 7.25 0.27 -4.17
CA GLY A 211 8.66 0.46 -4.58
C GLY A 211 8.91 -0.06 -5.99
N ALA A 212 8.41 -1.25 -6.32
CA ALA A 212 8.49 -1.84 -7.65
C ALA A 212 7.73 -1.00 -8.70
N TYR A 213 6.57 -0.45 -8.35
CA TYR A 213 5.81 0.46 -9.21
C TYR A 213 6.62 1.74 -9.52
N LYS A 214 7.15 2.41 -8.50
CA LYS A 214 7.97 3.62 -8.65
C LYS A 214 9.24 3.35 -9.47
N TYR A 215 9.85 2.18 -9.30
CA TYR A 215 10.99 1.76 -10.10
C TYR A 215 10.62 1.63 -11.59
N ILE A 216 9.55 0.90 -11.91
CA ILE A 216 9.09 0.73 -13.30
C ILE A 216 8.70 2.08 -13.90
N GLN A 217 7.96 2.94 -13.19
CA GLN A 217 7.67 4.30 -13.64
C GLN A 217 8.94 5.07 -14.00
N THR A 218 9.97 4.98 -13.15
CA THR A 218 11.26 5.63 -13.38
C THR A 218 11.92 5.14 -14.67
N GLN A 219 11.86 3.83 -14.97
CA GLN A 219 12.42 3.30 -16.21
C GLN A 219 11.72 3.90 -17.45
N TYR A 220 10.42 4.15 -17.37
CA TYR A 220 9.60 4.70 -18.44
C TYR A 220 9.38 6.22 -18.35
N THR A 221 10.15 6.93 -17.56
CA THR A 221 10.21 8.41 -17.53
C THR A 221 11.37 8.90 -18.39
N SER A 222 11.15 9.96 -19.16
CA SER A 222 12.20 10.56 -20.01
C SER A 222 13.38 11.06 -19.16
N PRO A 223 14.62 11.00 -19.65
CA PRO A 223 15.82 11.35 -18.88
C PRO A 223 15.81 12.75 -18.27
N LYS A 224 15.25 13.72 -18.98
CA LYS A 224 15.15 15.13 -18.52
C LYS A 224 14.21 15.33 -17.31
N GLU A 225 13.29 14.40 -17.10
CA GLU A 225 12.30 14.44 -16.03
C GLU A 225 12.70 13.55 -14.83
N LYS A 226 13.88 12.92 -14.91
CA LYS A 226 14.43 12.12 -13.80
C LYS A 226 15.29 12.97 -12.89
N GLN A 227 15.22 12.70 -11.60
CA GLN A 227 16.01 13.37 -10.55
C GLN A 227 16.60 12.34 -9.59
N ILE A 228 17.70 12.70 -8.94
CA ILE A 228 18.27 11.89 -7.85
C ILE A 228 17.58 12.31 -6.55
N ASP A 229 17.05 11.32 -5.82
CA ASP A 229 16.39 11.55 -4.53
C ASP A 229 17.41 11.71 -3.38
N GLU A 230 16.90 11.97 -2.16
CA GLU A 230 17.71 12.15 -0.95
C GLU A 230 18.54 10.91 -0.55
N ASN A 231 18.17 9.73 -1.05
CA ASN A 231 18.88 8.47 -0.82
C ASN A 231 19.88 8.12 -1.93
N GLY A 232 20.01 8.96 -2.97
CA GLY A 232 20.91 8.76 -4.10
C GLY A 232 20.35 7.88 -5.23
N PHE A 233 19.06 7.54 -5.21
CA PHE A 233 18.41 6.77 -6.27
C PHE A 233 17.80 7.68 -7.34
N LEU A 234 17.89 7.22 -8.60
CA LEU A 234 17.22 7.92 -9.70
C LEU A 234 15.71 7.73 -9.63
N ARG A 235 14.96 8.83 -9.77
CA ARG A 235 13.49 8.85 -9.71
C ARG A 235 12.86 9.59 -10.88
N GLY A 236 11.76 9.03 -11.37
CA GLY A 236 10.88 9.65 -12.36
C GLY A 236 9.46 9.13 -12.17
N SER A 237 8.49 10.03 -12.16
CA SER A 237 7.08 9.72 -11.86
C SER A 237 6.12 9.98 -13.03
N LEU A 238 6.60 10.60 -14.12
CA LEU A 238 5.72 10.94 -15.25
C LEU A 238 5.34 9.73 -16.11
N ALA A 239 6.22 8.74 -16.20
CA ALA A 239 6.05 7.58 -17.06
C ALA A 239 5.61 7.97 -18.51
N ASP A 240 6.12 9.10 -19.00
CA ASP A 240 5.76 9.72 -20.28
C ASP A 240 6.16 8.88 -21.50
N LEU A 241 7.04 7.89 -21.31
CA LEU A 241 7.40 6.91 -22.32
C LEU A 241 6.43 5.72 -22.39
N LEU A 242 5.47 5.59 -21.48
CA LEU A 242 4.35 4.65 -21.60
C LEU A 242 3.28 5.24 -22.53
N VAL A 243 3.54 5.21 -23.83
CA VAL A 243 2.66 5.85 -24.83
C VAL A 243 1.40 5.04 -25.14
N GLU A 244 1.47 3.71 -25.06
CA GLU A 244 0.34 2.84 -25.34
C GLU A 244 -0.54 2.64 -24.10
N ASP A 245 -1.87 2.74 -24.27
CA ASP A 245 -2.83 2.52 -23.20
C ASP A 245 -2.76 1.09 -22.63
N SER A 246 -2.42 0.10 -23.46
CA SER A 246 -2.17 -1.29 -23.04
C SER A 246 -1.05 -1.40 -21.99
N MET A 247 0.06 -0.66 -22.18
CA MET A 247 1.19 -0.64 -21.25
C MET A 247 0.81 0.05 -19.92
N ARG A 248 0.07 1.15 -20.00
CA ARG A 248 -0.44 1.85 -18.81
C ARG A 248 -1.39 0.97 -18.01
N LYS A 249 -2.33 0.31 -18.70
CA LYS A 249 -3.27 -0.61 -18.10
C LYS A 249 -2.55 -1.81 -17.45
N LEU A 250 -1.59 -2.40 -18.14
CA LEU A 250 -0.79 -3.50 -17.60
C LEU A 250 -0.11 -3.11 -16.29
N LEU A 251 0.52 -1.92 -16.24
CA LEU A 251 1.16 -1.41 -15.03
C LEU A 251 0.16 -1.12 -13.92
N ALA A 252 -0.98 -0.51 -14.22
CA ALA A 252 -1.94 -0.04 -13.23
C ALA A 252 -2.90 -1.13 -12.71
N GLU A 253 -3.09 -2.24 -13.44
CA GLU A 253 -4.16 -3.20 -13.13
C GLU A 253 -3.69 -4.66 -13.01
N GLU A 254 -2.54 -5.03 -13.62
CA GLU A 254 -2.21 -6.45 -13.77
C GLU A 254 -0.90 -6.88 -13.11
N THR A 255 -0.02 -5.94 -12.81
CA THR A 255 1.36 -6.19 -12.39
C THR A 255 1.49 -6.61 -10.92
N PHE A 256 0.74 -5.98 -10.00
CA PHE A 256 1.02 -6.05 -8.56
C PHE A 256 0.03 -6.93 -7.80
N HIS A 257 0.55 -7.92 -7.06
CA HIS A 257 -0.21 -8.89 -6.30
C HIS A 257 0.28 -8.92 -4.85
N GLY A 258 -0.58 -8.65 -3.89
CA GLY A 258 -0.26 -8.68 -2.47
C GLY A 258 -1.12 -9.68 -1.72
N PHE A 259 -0.57 -10.25 -0.66
CA PHE A 259 -1.30 -11.11 0.26
C PHE A 259 -1.00 -10.70 1.69
N ASP A 260 -2.01 -10.68 2.53
CA ASP A 260 -1.86 -10.47 3.96
C ASP A 260 -2.98 -11.17 4.72
N ILE A 261 -2.79 -11.39 6.02
CA ILE A 261 -3.80 -11.97 6.92
C ILE A 261 -4.51 -10.90 7.77
N ASP A 262 -4.02 -9.66 7.76
CA ASP A 262 -4.61 -8.56 8.50
C ASP A 262 -5.53 -7.72 7.59
N PRO A 263 -6.85 -7.73 7.80
CA PRO A 263 -7.79 -6.96 6.97
C PRO A 263 -7.52 -5.45 6.97
N THR A 264 -6.97 -4.90 8.06
CA THR A 264 -6.63 -3.47 8.14
C THR A 264 -5.41 -3.16 7.26
N MET A 265 -4.39 -4.01 7.29
CA MET A 265 -3.23 -3.87 6.41
C MET A 265 -3.62 -3.95 4.94
N ILE A 266 -4.49 -4.90 4.59
CA ILE A 266 -5.02 -5.03 3.22
C ILE A 266 -5.71 -3.73 2.77
N ARG A 267 -6.60 -3.15 3.59
CA ARG A 267 -7.28 -1.89 3.24
C ARG A 267 -6.32 -0.73 3.09
N ILE A 268 -5.38 -0.60 4.01
CA ILE A 268 -4.32 0.42 3.96
C ILE A 268 -3.46 0.24 2.70
N GLY A 269 -3.03 -0.98 2.41
CA GLY A 269 -2.23 -1.31 1.22
C GLY A 269 -2.96 -1.02 -0.09
N LEU A 270 -4.23 -1.39 -0.20
CA LEU A 270 -5.06 -1.08 -1.36
C LEU A 270 -5.17 0.43 -1.58
N MET A 271 -5.47 1.21 -0.54
CA MET A 271 -5.55 2.67 -0.63
C MET A 271 -4.18 3.29 -0.94
N ASN A 272 -3.10 2.75 -0.37
CA ASN A 272 -1.74 3.19 -0.66
C ASN A 272 -1.43 3.06 -2.16
N LEU A 273 -1.67 1.89 -2.74
CA LEU A 273 -1.42 1.67 -4.17
C LEU A 273 -2.33 2.54 -5.05
N MET A 274 -3.61 2.67 -4.70
CA MET A 274 -4.56 3.51 -5.45
C MET A 274 -4.17 4.99 -5.44
N MET A 275 -3.70 5.52 -4.32
CA MET A 275 -3.24 6.91 -4.20
C MET A 275 -2.01 7.21 -5.07
N HIS A 276 -1.23 6.19 -5.41
CA HIS A 276 -0.07 6.31 -6.30
C HIS A 276 -0.38 5.98 -7.76
N GLY A 277 -1.65 5.74 -8.13
CA GLY A 277 -2.06 5.56 -9.52
C GLY A 277 -2.22 4.11 -9.97
N ILE A 278 -2.12 3.12 -9.07
CA ILE A 278 -2.49 1.74 -9.36
C ILE A 278 -4.00 1.61 -9.20
N THR A 279 -4.74 1.65 -10.30
CA THR A 279 -6.20 1.79 -10.28
C THR A 279 -6.95 0.53 -9.85
N GLN A 280 -6.36 -0.66 -10.08
CA GLN A 280 -6.93 -1.95 -9.71
C GLN A 280 -5.92 -2.83 -8.96
N PRO A 281 -5.48 -2.42 -7.76
CA PRO A 281 -4.51 -3.19 -6.99
C PRO A 281 -5.10 -4.54 -6.57
N LYS A 282 -4.30 -5.61 -6.69
CA LYS A 282 -4.70 -6.98 -6.35
C LYS A 282 -4.08 -7.37 -5.02
N ILE A 283 -4.62 -6.85 -3.91
CA ILE A 283 -4.27 -7.32 -2.58
C ILE A 283 -5.44 -8.13 -2.04
N ASP A 284 -5.18 -9.38 -1.62
CA ASP A 284 -6.21 -10.26 -1.08
C ASP A 284 -5.84 -10.81 0.30
N TYR A 285 -6.88 -11.24 1.01
CA TYR A 285 -6.73 -11.96 2.26
C TYR A 285 -6.29 -13.40 1.95
N ALA A 286 -5.07 -13.74 2.36
CA ALA A 286 -4.57 -15.09 2.26
C ALA A 286 -3.46 -15.34 3.27
N ASP A 287 -3.55 -16.44 4.02
CA ASP A 287 -2.41 -17.04 4.70
C ASP A 287 -1.63 -17.85 3.66
N THR A 288 -0.53 -17.26 3.16
CA THR A 288 0.27 -17.84 2.07
C THR A 288 1.03 -19.10 2.50
N LEU A 289 1.08 -19.40 3.79
CA LEU A 289 1.67 -20.64 4.32
C LEU A 289 0.63 -21.75 4.51
N SER A 290 -0.66 -21.44 4.37
CA SER A 290 -1.75 -22.38 4.61
C SER A 290 -2.00 -23.35 3.45
N LYS A 291 -2.74 -24.44 3.76
CA LYS A 291 -3.18 -25.46 2.77
C LYS A 291 -4.01 -24.89 1.62
N ASN A 292 -4.71 -23.78 1.86
CA ASN A 292 -5.61 -23.20 0.88
C ASN A 292 -4.89 -22.30 -0.14
N TYR A 293 -3.58 -22.03 0.05
CA TYR A 293 -2.82 -21.21 -0.88
C TYR A 293 -2.24 -22.03 -2.02
N ASN A 294 -2.51 -21.64 -3.27
CA ASN A 294 -2.20 -22.39 -4.48
C ASN A 294 -1.60 -21.52 -5.61
N GLU A 295 -0.79 -20.52 -5.25
CA GLU A 295 -0.17 -19.61 -6.21
C GLU A 295 1.28 -20.02 -6.58
N ASP A 296 1.56 -21.31 -6.67
CA ASP A 296 2.89 -21.84 -7.03
C ASP A 296 3.21 -21.58 -8.52
N ASN A 297 4.47 -21.25 -8.83
CA ASN A 297 5.00 -21.02 -10.20
C ASN A 297 4.27 -19.94 -11.01
N LYS A 298 3.79 -18.88 -10.37
CA LYS A 298 2.96 -17.84 -11.02
C LYS A 298 3.66 -16.51 -11.23
N TYR A 299 4.69 -16.20 -10.44
CA TYR A 299 5.24 -14.86 -10.38
C TYR A 299 6.64 -14.74 -10.98
N ASP A 300 6.87 -13.65 -11.70
CA ASP A 300 8.17 -13.29 -12.25
C ASP A 300 9.10 -12.73 -11.19
N VAL A 301 8.52 -11.99 -10.26
CA VAL A 301 9.23 -11.33 -9.17
C VAL A 301 8.47 -11.52 -7.87
N VAL A 302 9.20 -11.86 -6.80
CA VAL A 302 8.67 -11.85 -5.44
C VAL A 302 9.55 -10.97 -4.57
N LEU A 303 8.94 -9.97 -3.92
CA LEU A 303 9.61 -9.04 -3.02
C LEU A 303 8.95 -9.15 -1.65
N ALA A 304 9.73 -9.35 -0.60
CA ALA A 304 9.13 -9.56 0.71
C ALA A 304 10.04 -9.20 1.89
N ASN A 305 9.40 -8.72 2.94
CA ASN A 305 9.95 -8.70 4.29
C ASN A 305 8.98 -9.47 5.21
N PRO A 306 9.01 -10.81 5.17
CA PRO A 306 8.08 -11.63 5.96
C PRO A 306 8.35 -11.53 7.46
N PRO A 307 7.39 -11.89 8.33
CA PRO A 307 7.60 -11.90 9.78
C PRO A 307 8.75 -12.84 10.18
N PHE A 308 9.64 -12.33 11.04
CA PHE A 308 10.86 -13.04 11.47
C PHE A 308 10.63 -14.02 12.63
N THR A 309 9.48 -13.94 13.27
CA THR A 309 9.13 -14.76 14.42
C THR A 309 7.70 -15.28 14.24
N GLY A 310 7.49 -16.50 14.68
CA GLY A 310 6.19 -17.14 14.65
C GLY A 310 6.33 -18.65 14.47
N SER A 311 5.29 -19.34 14.89
CA SER A 311 5.15 -20.78 14.66
C SER A 311 3.74 -21.06 14.18
N ILE A 312 3.63 -21.87 13.15
CA ILE A 312 2.37 -22.23 12.55
C ILE A 312 2.02 -23.65 12.97
N ASP A 313 0.75 -23.90 13.27
CA ASP A 313 0.27 -25.25 13.52
C ASP A 313 0.47 -26.11 12.28
N LYS A 314 1.12 -27.27 12.46
CA LYS A 314 1.39 -28.24 11.38
C LYS A 314 0.12 -28.66 10.64
N GLY A 315 -1.01 -28.71 11.33
CA GLY A 315 -2.30 -29.09 10.77
C GLY A 315 -2.80 -28.13 9.66
N PHE A 316 -2.35 -26.88 9.68
CA PHE A 316 -2.74 -25.83 8.73
C PHE A 316 -1.70 -25.55 7.65
N LEU A 317 -0.47 -26.10 7.79
CA LEU A 317 0.59 -25.90 6.80
C LEU A 317 0.25 -26.48 5.44
N ASN A 318 0.67 -25.78 4.40
CA ASN A 318 0.54 -26.23 3.02
C ASN A 318 1.33 -27.54 2.81
N ASP A 319 0.68 -28.53 2.22
CA ASP A 319 1.24 -29.87 2.02
C ASP A 319 2.40 -29.91 0.99
N THR A 320 2.61 -28.81 0.25
CA THR A 320 3.71 -28.69 -0.72
C THR A 320 5.05 -28.34 -0.06
N PHE A 321 5.08 -27.93 1.21
CA PHE A 321 6.33 -27.65 1.90
C PHE A 321 7.17 -28.90 2.09
N THR A 322 8.47 -28.77 1.82
CA THR A 322 9.45 -29.88 1.92
C THR A 322 10.28 -29.80 3.21
N ILE A 323 10.41 -28.60 3.78
CA ILE A 323 11.15 -28.37 5.01
C ILE A 323 10.28 -28.74 6.20
N SER A 324 10.77 -29.68 7.05
CA SER A 324 10.06 -30.07 8.27
C SER A 324 10.28 -29.06 9.38
N THR A 325 9.44 -28.01 9.41
CA THR A 325 9.50 -26.95 10.44
C THR A 325 8.11 -26.33 10.65
N THR A 326 7.95 -25.62 11.77
CA THR A 326 6.82 -24.71 12.04
C THR A 326 7.24 -23.25 12.07
N LYS A 327 8.54 -22.97 11.89
CA LYS A 327 9.09 -21.62 11.96
C LYS A 327 8.72 -20.82 10.73
N SER A 328 7.98 -19.73 10.92
CA SER A 328 7.48 -18.89 9.83
C SER A 328 8.59 -18.32 8.96
N GLU A 329 9.72 -17.91 9.53
CA GLU A 329 10.84 -17.33 8.78
C GLU A 329 11.45 -18.29 7.74
N LEU A 330 11.45 -19.60 8.00
CA LEU A 330 11.93 -20.59 7.03
C LEU A 330 10.87 -20.93 5.99
N LEU A 331 9.61 -21.07 6.44
CA LEU A 331 8.49 -21.40 5.58
C LEU A 331 8.20 -20.29 4.56
N PHE A 332 8.35 -19.01 4.94
CA PHE A 332 8.19 -17.91 3.98
C PHE A 332 9.25 -17.95 2.89
N VAL A 333 10.50 -18.27 3.19
CA VAL A 333 11.54 -18.36 2.15
C VAL A 333 11.25 -19.53 1.19
N GLU A 334 10.83 -20.69 1.70
CA GLU A 334 10.39 -21.79 0.84
C GLU A 334 9.13 -21.44 0.04
N ARG A 335 8.17 -20.69 0.64
CA ARG A 335 6.98 -20.22 -0.07
C ARG A 335 7.34 -19.28 -1.23
N ILE A 336 8.25 -18.35 -1.01
CA ILE A 336 8.73 -17.44 -2.05
C ILE A 336 9.37 -18.20 -3.20
N TYR A 337 10.21 -19.19 -2.89
CA TYR A 337 10.77 -20.09 -3.90
C TYR A 337 9.68 -20.78 -4.74
N LYS A 338 8.63 -21.30 -4.09
CA LYS A 338 7.51 -21.98 -4.78
C LYS A 338 6.64 -21.03 -5.60
N MET A 339 6.47 -19.79 -5.18
CA MET A 339 5.70 -18.79 -5.92
C MET A 339 6.37 -18.37 -7.22
N LEU A 340 7.71 -18.39 -7.28
CA LEU A 340 8.46 -18.00 -8.46
C LEU A 340 8.27 -19.00 -9.61
N ARG A 341 8.02 -18.48 -10.79
CA ARG A 341 8.15 -19.27 -12.03
C ARG A 341 9.63 -19.55 -12.33
N ILE A 342 9.90 -20.51 -13.19
CA ILE A 342 11.27 -20.78 -13.66
C ILE A 342 11.84 -19.51 -14.30
N GLY A 343 13.04 -19.10 -13.86
CA GLY A 343 13.69 -17.85 -14.29
C GLY A 343 13.20 -16.60 -13.55
N GLY A 344 12.26 -16.73 -12.62
CA GLY A 344 11.82 -15.62 -11.75
C GLY A 344 12.88 -15.22 -10.74
N THR A 345 12.78 -14.01 -10.19
CA THR A 345 13.75 -13.42 -9.25
C THR A 345 13.06 -13.00 -7.95
N ALA A 346 13.71 -13.21 -6.80
CA ALA A 346 13.21 -12.73 -5.52
C ALA A 346 14.21 -11.81 -4.82
N GLY A 347 13.68 -10.81 -4.10
CA GLY A 347 14.40 -10.01 -3.12
C GLY A 347 13.73 -10.15 -1.75
N VAL A 348 14.45 -10.70 -0.78
CA VAL A 348 13.85 -11.11 0.51
C VAL A 348 14.70 -10.61 1.68
N VAL A 349 14.04 -9.99 2.65
CA VAL A 349 14.65 -9.69 3.95
C VAL A 349 14.53 -10.92 4.84
N VAL A 350 15.65 -11.37 5.38
CA VAL A 350 15.70 -12.55 6.25
C VAL A 350 16.52 -12.29 7.51
N PRO A 351 16.18 -12.91 8.65
CA PRO A 351 17.04 -12.84 9.82
C PRO A 351 18.32 -13.66 9.62
N GLN A 352 19.41 -13.26 10.30
CA GLN A 352 20.70 -13.94 10.21
C GLN A 352 20.62 -15.46 10.47
N GLY A 353 19.67 -15.89 11.31
CA GLY A 353 19.43 -17.30 11.58
C GLY A 353 19.23 -18.15 10.34
N VAL A 354 18.67 -17.62 9.28
CA VAL A 354 18.49 -18.33 8.00
C VAL A 354 19.84 -18.74 7.42
N LEU A 355 20.85 -17.89 7.51
CA LEU A 355 22.18 -18.14 6.97
C LEU A 355 23.02 -19.05 7.88
N PHE A 356 22.92 -18.87 9.21
CA PHE A 356 23.85 -19.47 10.17
C PHE A 356 23.22 -20.52 11.10
N GLY A 357 21.90 -20.72 11.03
CA GLY A 357 21.21 -21.73 11.85
C GLY A 357 21.72 -23.14 11.59
N THR A 358 21.86 -23.94 12.66
CA THR A 358 22.51 -25.26 12.63
C THR A 358 21.54 -26.43 12.57
N THR A 359 20.25 -26.23 12.86
CA THR A 359 19.26 -27.31 12.80
C THR A 359 18.99 -27.78 11.36
N ASN A 360 18.46 -28.99 11.21
CA ASN A 360 18.22 -29.57 9.90
C ASN A 360 17.32 -28.68 9.01
N ALA A 361 16.26 -28.09 9.56
CA ALA A 361 15.37 -27.21 8.81
C ALA A 361 16.11 -26.03 8.15
N PHE A 362 17.07 -25.40 8.84
CA PHE A 362 17.90 -24.32 8.24
C PHE A 362 18.83 -24.86 7.16
N LYS A 363 19.39 -26.07 7.36
CA LYS A 363 20.26 -26.70 6.36
C LYS A 363 19.48 -27.09 5.11
N ASP A 364 18.28 -27.65 5.29
CA ASP A 364 17.40 -28.07 4.19
C ASP A 364 16.96 -26.85 3.37
N LEU A 365 16.62 -25.72 4.02
CA LEU A 365 16.32 -24.49 3.30
C LEU A 365 17.52 -23.99 2.48
N ARG A 366 18.73 -23.92 3.08
CA ARG A 366 19.93 -23.50 2.34
C ARG A 366 20.24 -24.44 1.19
N LYS A 367 19.98 -25.75 1.34
CA LYS A 367 20.14 -26.72 0.27
C LYS A 367 19.22 -26.39 -0.92
N ILE A 368 17.93 -26.10 -0.66
CA ILE A 368 16.99 -25.64 -1.70
C ILE A 368 17.55 -24.42 -2.44
N LEU A 369 18.02 -23.41 -1.69
CA LEU A 369 18.51 -22.15 -2.29
C LEU A 369 19.79 -22.34 -3.13
N ILE A 370 20.66 -23.28 -2.75
CA ILE A 370 21.93 -23.52 -3.46
C ILE A 370 21.74 -24.47 -4.65
N GLU A 371 20.89 -25.50 -4.51
CA GLU A 371 20.71 -26.52 -5.55
C GLU A 371 19.67 -26.11 -6.60
N ASN A 372 18.63 -25.36 -6.22
CA ASN A 372 17.49 -25.06 -7.10
C ASN A 372 17.40 -23.58 -7.51
N CYS A 373 18.23 -22.71 -6.95
CA CYS A 373 18.22 -21.28 -7.26
C CYS A 373 19.62 -20.79 -7.61
N GLU A 374 19.69 -19.71 -8.38
CA GLU A 374 20.88 -18.89 -8.52
C GLU A 374 20.91 -17.86 -7.38
N LEU A 375 21.70 -18.13 -6.33
CA LEU A 375 21.88 -17.17 -5.22
C LEU A 375 22.81 -16.03 -5.68
N ARG A 376 22.23 -14.90 -6.10
CA ARG A 376 22.95 -13.77 -6.70
C ARG A 376 23.69 -12.92 -5.70
N ALA A 377 23.09 -12.65 -4.54
CA ALA A 377 23.69 -11.80 -3.52
C ALA A 377 23.15 -12.10 -2.13
N VAL A 378 23.98 -11.89 -1.13
CA VAL A 378 23.63 -11.78 0.28
C VAL A 378 24.17 -10.44 0.78
N VAL A 379 23.26 -9.54 1.17
CA VAL A 379 23.60 -8.20 1.64
C VAL A 379 23.38 -8.12 3.14
N THR A 380 24.45 -7.88 3.90
CA THR A 380 24.37 -7.71 5.35
C THR A 380 23.98 -6.28 5.68
N MET A 381 22.88 -6.13 6.43
CA MET A 381 22.42 -4.82 6.90
C MET A 381 23.13 -4.43 8.21
N PRO A 382 23.44 -3.15 8.44
CA PRO A 382 23.92 -2.66 9.71
C PRO A 382 22.95 -2.95 10.85
N SER A 383 23.48 -3.15 12.06
CA SER A 383 22.62 -3.30 13.25
C SER A 383 21.75 -2.06 13.45
N GLY A 384 20.49 -2.28 13.80
CA GLY A 384 19.54 -1.20 14.09
C GLY A 384 18.75 -0.66 12.90
N VAL A 385 18.98 -1.13 11.67
CA VAL A 385 18.19 -0.72 10.48
C VAL A 385 16.70 -1.03 10.67
N PHE A 386 16.39 -2.11 11.36
CA PHE A 386 15.01 -2.53 11.68
C PHE A 386 14.59 -2.24 13.12
N LYS A 387 15.30 -1.36 13.85
CA LYS A 387 14.85 -0.93 15.19
C LYS A 387 13.53 -0.17 15.11
N PRO A 388 12.67 -0.30 16.14
CA PRO A 388 12.87 -1.03 17.40
C PRO A 388 12.58 -2.54 17.34
N TYR A 389 12.33 -3.12 16.19
CA TYR A 389 11.72 -4.44 16.02
C TYR A 389 12.70 -5.59 15.83
N ALA A 390 13.87 -5.34 15.28
CA ALA A 390 14.95 -6.32 15.16
C ALA A 390 16.30 -5.62 15.38
N GLY A 391 17.13 -6.25 16.21
CA GLY A 391 18.46 -5.75 16.58
C GLY A 391 19.56 -6.16 15.62
#